data_15e06f663a8f310dae78cbf736a9d58f
#
_entry.id   15e06f663a8f310dae78cbf736a9d58f
#
_cell.length_a   1.000
_cell.length_b   1.000
_cell.length_c   1.000
_cell.angle_alpha   90.00
_cell.angle_beta   90.00
_cell.angle_gamma   90.00
#
_symmetry.space_group_name_H-M   'P 1'
#
loop_
_entity.id
_entity.type
_entity.pdbx_description
1 polymer ?
#
loop_
_entity_poly.entity_id
_entity_poly.type
_entity_poly.pdbx_seq_one_letter_code
_entity_poly.pdbx_strand_id
1 'polypeptide(L)'
;MDSKTNVNYLTNYENSLSEKTIWILMSIISLIHGLICISPGILSSYVTEIKNEFKLTDDKYGNLGTVYGLGSLFGSLIFAIVIQKMNNKYLICGMIIINCLCNFIFFFTINFSILLFSRFISGFATVFCFIYFPIWVENFAMKKWINFMQTTVQVANTIGNIIGYFIYLILGKNKWKDGFFIESFSVLFLVLIMLMIPDKYYNTNKEKKINNEVDNVSTNENIKNSEIGKAKEYNIVKDILFNFTFIMIVLYRANRIFIFQALNFWFSDYLQNSLFEKNPNNIFWSYSITMVFSSLIGNIFGGIIINKIGGIRSKLSFIAMSILQLFSVMFGIFSPITYSVLRFTILMSIYILLNSASGIISINATFAVVSEVLTGPANGVYSFIVNLIGFLPASYSYAVLKKLLKKESYIIIILMIYGLVGFIELIAAEIYMRTKKIWLYRKRYAFREET
;
A
#
# COMPACT_ATOMS: atom_id res chain seq x y z
N MET A 1 44.74 21.98 -15.20
CA MET A 1 44.82 20.83 -14.27
C MET A 1 43.81 21.07 -13.15
N ASP A 2 42.96 20.11 -12.91
CA ASP A 2 42.03 19.95 -11.73
C ASP A 2 40.52 20.18 -11.90
N SER A 3 39.99 19.95 -13.10
CA SER A 3 38.54 19.73 -13.23
C SER A 3 38.11 18.25 -13.10
N LYS A 4 39.06 17.32 -13.05
CA LYS A 4 38.79 15.85 -12.91
C LYS A 4 38.67 15.39 -11.48
N THR A 5 39.17 16.12 -10.50
CA THR A 5 39.11 15.73 -9.07
C THR A 5 37.73 15.92 -8.44
N ASN A 6 36.98 16.98 -8.83
CA ASN A 6 35.63 17.23 -8.28
C ASN A 6 34.53 16.27 -8.77
N VAL A 7 34.72 15.63 -9.92
CA VAL A 7 33.76 14.64 -10.42
C VAL A 7 33.91 13.29 -9.71
N ASN A 8 35.10 12.97 -9.25
CA ASN A 8 35.39 11.72 -8.53
C ASN A 8 34.84 11.71 -7.08
N TYR A 9 34.63 12.87 -6.45
CA TYR A 9 34.03 12.94 -5.11
C TYR A 9 32.54 12.64 -5.11
N LEU A 10 31.81 12.96 -6.19
CA LEU A 10 30.39 12.65 -6.33
C LEU A 10 30.13 11.19 -6.73
N THR A 11 31.11 10.51 -7.32
CA THR A 11 31.00 9.11 -7.73
C THR A 11 31.42 8.11 -6.64
N ASN A 12 32.20 8.52 -5.65
CA ASN A 12 32.65 7.66 -4.53
C ASN A 12 31.64 7.56 -3.38
N TYR A 13 30.50 8.30 -3.40
CA TYR A 13 29.43 8.18 -2.42
C TYR A 13 28.32 7.16 -2.79
N GLU A 14 28.47 6.48 -3.87
CA GLU A 14 27.84 5.17 -4.05
C GLU A 14 28.60 4.14 -3.20
N ASN A 15 28.55 4.25 -1.87
CA ASN A 15 28.67 3.11 -0.99
C ASN A 15 27.51 2.18 -1.36
N SER A 16 27.60 1.59 -2.54
CA SER A 16 26.63 0.63 -3.03
C SER A 16 26.68 -0.53 -2.06
N LEU A 17 25.58 -0.65 -1.30
CA LEU A 17 25.32 -1.89 -0.59
C LEU A 17 25.59 -3.03 -1.57
N SER A 18 26.27 -4.07 -1.14
CA SER A 18 26.46 -5.21 -2.03
C SER A 18 25.09 -5.69 -2.50
N GLU A 19 24.97 -6.12 -3.75
CA GLU A 19 23.70 -6.62 -4.28
C GLU A 19 23.09 -7.69 -3.36
N LYS A 20 23.92 -8.57 -2.81
CA LYS A 20 23.49 -9.60 -1.85
C LYS A 20 22.85 -9.00 -0.60
N THR A 21 23.41 -7.92 -0.05
CA THR A 21 22.87 -7.23 1.13
C THR A 21 21.50 -6.62 0.83
N ILE A 22 21.35 -5.97 -0.34
CA ILE A 22 20.06 -5.40 -0.76
C ILE A 22 18.98 -6.49 -0.85
N TRP A 23 19.28 -7.64 -1.45
CA TRP A 23 18.34 -8.76 -1.55
C TRP A 23 17.97 -9.36 -0.20
N ILE A 24 18.92 -9.50 0.73
CA ILE A 24 18.66 -9.98 2.10
C ILE A 24 17.73 -9.01 2.83
N LEU A 25 18.02 -7.69 2.79
CA LEU A 25 17.20 -6.68 3.43
C LEU A 25 15.79 -6.62 2.83
N MET A 26 15.71 -6.71 1.51
CA MET A 26 14.45 -6.76 0.79
C MET A 26 13.61 -7.97 1.20
N SER A 27 14.24 -9.13 1.38
CA SER A 27 13.55 -10.33 1.84
C SER A 27 13.00 -10.16 3.26
N ILE A 28 13.79 -9.59 4.18
CA ILE A 28 13.35 -9.32 5.56
C ILE A 28 12.17 -8.34 5.56
N ILE A 29 12.27 -7.23 4.83
CA ILE A 29 11.21 -6.22 4.71
C ILE A 29 9.93 -6.84 4.14
N SER A 30 10.05 -7.64 3.08
CA SER A 30 8.90 -8.30 2.45
C SER A 30 8.25 -9.32 3.38
N LEU A 31 9.04 -10.09 4.12
CA LEU A 31 8.52 -11.04 5.12
C LEU A 31 7.78 -10.31 6.24
N ILE A 32 8.36 -9.24 6.81
CA ILE A 32 7.69 -8.44 7.84
C ILE A 32 6.38 -7.86 7.29
N HIS A 33 6.42 -7.29 6.06
CA HIS A 33 5.24 -6.71 5.44
C HIS A 33 4.14 -7.75 5.22
N GLY A 34 4.49 -8.94 4.75
CA GLY A 34 3.55 -10.05 4.59
C GLY A 34 2.95 -10.49 5.93
N LEU A 35 3.78 -10.70 6.95
CA LEU A 35 3.29 -11.15 8.25
C LEU A 35 2.35 -10.15 8.93
N ILE A 36 2.63 -8.85 8.88
CA ILE A 36 1.75 -7.80 9.42
C ILE A 36 0.38 -7.80 8.72
N CYS A 37 0.31 -8.27 7.47
CA CYS A 37 -0.92 -8.34 6.70
C CYS A 37 -1.73 -9.64 6.92
N ILE A 38 -1.36 -10.48 7.86
CA ILE A 38 -2.12 -11.69 8.24
C ILE A 38 -3.42 -11.32 8.96
N SER A 39 -3.41 -10.32 9.84
CA SER A 39 -4.58 -9.91 10.65
C SER A 39 -5.85 -9.62 9.85
N PRO A 40 -5.83 -8.87 8.72
CA PRO A 40 -7.03 -8.65 7.92
C PRO A 40 -7.60 -9.95 7.34
N GLY A 41 -6.75 -10.89 6.94
CA GLY A 41 -7.17 -12.20 6.45
C GLY A 41 -7.87 -13.03 7.52
N ILE A 42 -7.35 -13.03 8.76
CA ILE A 42 -7.98 -13.70 9.91
C ILE A 42 -9.37 -13.13 10.16
N LEU A 43 -9.52 -11.80 10.20
CA LEU A 43 -10.83 -11.19 10.40
C LEU A 43 -11.81 -11.58 9.29
N SER A 44 -11.37 -11.60 8.03
CA SER A 44 -12.24 -11.95 6.91
C SER A 44 -12.67 -13.41 6.91
N SER A 45 -11.85 -14.33 7.47
CA SER A 45 -12.18 -15.76 7.53
C SER A 45 -13.04 -16.15 8.73
N TYR A 46 -12.93 -15.44 9.85
CA TYR A 46 -13.64 -15.76 11.10
C TYR A 46 -14.80 -14.81 11.43
N VAL A 47 -15.40 -14.16 10.41
CA VAL A 47 -16.51 -13.19 10.59
C VAL A 47 -17.62 -13.74 11.47
N THR A 48 -18.11 -14.96 11.15
CA THR A 48 -19.24 -15.59 11.85
C THR A 48 -18.91 -15.93 13.29
N GLU A 49 -17.71 -16.46 13.54
CA GLU A 49 -17.25 -16.85 14.87
C GLU A 49 -17.09 -15.64 15.80
N ILE A 50 -16.45 -14.57 15.29
CA ILE A 50 -16.24 -13.34 16.07
C ILE A 50 -17.58 -12.65 16.36
N LYS A 51 -18.49 -12.59 15.36
CA LYS A 51 -19.85 -12.05 15.57
C LYS A 51 -20.62 -12.82 16.64
N ASN A 52 -20.54 -14.13 16.61
CA ASN A 52 -21.23 -14.99 17.59
C ASN A 52 -20.62 -14.85 19.00
N GLU A 53 -19.29 -14.83 19.13
CA GLU A 53 -18.61 -14.71 20.42
C GLU A 53 -18.95 -13.40 21.13
N PHE A 54 -18.96 -12.28 20.41
CA PHE A 54 -19.25 -10.96 20.97
C PHE A 54 -20.71 -10.51 20.78
N LYS A 55 -21.58 -11.33 20.19
CA LYS A 55 -22.99 -11.02 19.88
C LYS A 55 -23.12 -9.71 19.06
N LEU A 56 -22.33 -9.59 17.99
CA LEU A 56 -22.25 -8.38 17.19
C LEU A 56 -23.26 -8.38 16.06
N THR A 57 -23.81 -7.20 15.79
CA THR A 57 -24.49 -6.88 14.53
C THR A 57 -23.47 -6.60 13.44
N ASP A 58 -23.88 -6.62 12.16
CA ASP A 58 -23.00 -6.33 11.01
C ASP A 58 -22.33 -4.96 11.12
N ASP A 59 -23.06 -3.94 11.58
CA ASP A 59 -22.51 -2.59 11.79
C ASP A 59 -21.40 -2.58 12.83
N LYS A 60 -21.62 -3.26 13.95
CA LYS A 60 -20.61 -3.35 15.03
C LYS A 60 -19.37 -4.10 14.54
N TYR A 61 -19.57 -5.17 13.77
CA TYR A 61 -18.43 -5.89 13.19
C TYR A 61 -17.67 -5.02 12.18
N GLY A 62 -18.38 -4.30 11.30
CA GLY A 62 -17.79 -3.35 10.35
C GLY A 62 -16.92 -2.28 11.02
N ASN A 63 -17.24 -1.89 12.26
CA ASN A 63 -16.45 -0.94 13.04
C ASN A 63 -15.01 -1.42 13.30
N LEU A 64 -14.73 -2.73 13.32
CA LEU A 64 -13.36 -3.24 13.44
C LEU A 64 -12.47 -2.80 12.28
N GLY A 65 -13.01 -2.79 11.07
CA GLY A 65 -12.29 -2.28 9.90
C GLY A 65 -12.20 -0.75 9.88
N THR A 66 -13.30 -0.07 10.22
CA THR A 66 -13.38 1.41 10.25
C THR A 66 -12.42 2.00 11.29
N VAL A 67 -12.38 1.44 12.48
CA VAL A 67 -11.51 1.92 13.58
C VAL A 67 -10.03 1.69 13.25
N TYR A 68 -9.70 0.58 12.58
CA TYR A 68 -8.35 0.37 12.02
C TYR A 68 -7.98 1.44 10.98
N GLY A 69 -8.91 1.76 10.07
CA GLY A 69 -8.75 2.84 9.08
C GLY A 69 -8.55 4.21 9.73
N LEU A 70 -9.29 4.51 10.83
CA LEU A 70 -9.07 5.74 11.62
C LEU A 70 -7.66 5.79 12.21
N GLY A 71 -7.20 4.70 12.81
CA GLY A 71 -5.83 4.60 13.32
C GLY A 71 -4.81 4.87 12.22
N SER A 72 -4.98 4.24 11.05
CA SER A 72 -4.10 4.44 9.90
C SER A 72 -4.11 5.89 9.38
N LEU A 73 -5.26 6.56 9.42
CA LEU A 73 -5.40 7.95 9.04
C LEU A 73 -4.53 8.87 9.92
N PHE A 74 -4.67 8.76 11.24
CA PHE A 74 -3.86 9.55 12.18
C PHE A 74 -2.38 9.18 12.12
N GLY A 75 -2.07 7.89 11.99
CA GLY A 75 -0.71 7.41 11.85
C GLY A 75 -0.01 7.98 10.61
N SER A 76 -0.70 8.09 9.48
CA SER A 76 -0.13 8.64 8.25
C SER A 76 0.24 10.11 8.34
N LEU A 77 -0.58 10.92 9.06
CA LEU A 77 -0.26 12.33 9.33
C LEU A 77 1.00 12.46 10.20
N ILE A 78 1.05 11.68 11.27
CA ILE A 78 2.19 11.72 12.19
C ILE A 78 3.46 11.20 11.50
N PHE A 79 3.34 10.16 10.69
CA PHE A 79 4.46 9.64 9.90
C PHE A 79 5.09 10.73 9.03
N ALA A 80 4.28 11.49 8.30
CA ALA A 80 4.77 12.55 7.41
C ALA A 80 5.66 13.59 8.14
N ILE A 81 5.39 13.83 9.43
CA ILE A 81 6.14 14.77 10.27
C ILE A 81 7.39 14.12 10.87
N VAL A 82 7.27 12.87 11.30
CA VAL A 82 8.28 12.20 12.15
C VAL A 82 9.37 11.54 11.33
N ILE A 83 9.07 11.06 10.10
CA ILE A 83 10.01 10.31 9.26
C ILE A 83 11.33 11.06 8.99
N GLN A 84 11.28 12.37 8.88
CA GLN A 84 12.47 13.21 8.63
C GLN A 84 13.28 13.50 9.90
N LYS A 85 12.65 13.41 11.08
CA LYS A 85 13.24 13.82 12.36
C LYS A 85 13.87 12.68 13.14
N MET A 86 13.33 11.46 12.99
CA MET A 86 13.76 10.30 13.77
C MET A 86 14.61 9.33 12.94
N ASN A 87 15.31 8.43 13.64
CA ASN A 87 15.98 7.30 13.01
C ASN A 87 14.91 6.29 12.55
N ASN A 88 14.85 6.07 11.25
CA ASN A 88 13.81 5.25 10.62
C ASN A 88 13.80 3.81 11.12
N LYS A 89 14.96 3.23 11.43
CA LYS A 89 15.05 1.86 11.96
C LYS A 89 14.29 1.71 13.27
N TYR A 90 14.64 2.55 14.26
CA TYR A 90 14.03 2.46 15.59
C TYR A 90 12.55 2.86 15.56
N LEU A 91 12.20 3.84 14.72
CA LEU A 91 10.80 4.24 14.51
C LEU A 91 9.98 3.06 14.01
N ILE A 92 10.43 2.39 12.94
CA ILE A 92 9.69 1.29 12.34
C ILE A 92 9.66 0.06 13.26
N CYS A 93 10.78 -0.31 13.87
CA CYS A 93 10.81 -1.41 14.84
C CYS A 93 9.85 -1.14 16.02
N GLY A 94 9.84 0.07 16.56
CA GLY A 94 8.92 0.46 17.65
C GLY A 94 7.46 0.34 17.23
N MET A 95 7.09 0.79 16.04
CA MET A 95 5.72 0.68 15.53
C MET A 95 5.30 -0.79 15.30
N ILE A 96 6.20 -1.62 14.80
CA ILE A 96 5.94 -3.05 14.65
C ILE A 96 5.72 -3.73 16.02
N ILE A 97 6.53 -3.40 17.02
CA ILE A 97 6.36 -3.92 18.39
C ILE A 97 5.00 -3.48 18.96
N ILE A 98 4.60 -2.23 18.76
CA ILE A 98 3.27 -1.75 19.19
C ILE A 98 2.16 -2.55 18.50
N ASN A 99 2.27 -2.83 17.20
CA ASN A 99 1.31 -3.66 16.49
C ASN A 99 1.23 -5.09 17.07
N CYS A 100 2.37 -5.70 17.40
CA CYS A 100 2.42 -7.02 18.03
C CYS A 100 1.74 -7.03 19.40
N LEU A 101 1.98 -6.00 20.23
CA LEU A 101 1.31 -5.86 21.53
C LEU A 101 -0.20 -5.74 21.36
N CYS A 102 -0.67 -5.01 20.36
CA CYS A 102 -2.10 -4.92 20.04
C CYS A 102 -2.69 -6.29 19.66
N ASN A 103 -1.98 -7.07 18.86
CA ASN A 103 -2.42 -8.42 18.49
C ASN A 103 -2.41 -9.38 19.69
N PHE A 104 -1.48 -9.23 20.64
CA PHE A 104 -1.54 -9.97 21.91
C PHE A 104 -2.78 -9.58 22.75
N ILE A 105 -3.21 -8.31 22.72
CA ILE A 105 -4.46 -7.90 23.37
C ILE A 105 -5.65 -8.63 22.75
N PHE A 106 -5.66 -8.84 21.43
CA PHE A 106 -6.67 -9.66 20.75
C PHE A 106 -6.75 -11.09 21.27
N PHE A 107 -5.61 -11.69 21.59
CA PHE A 107 -5.56 -13.04 22.15
C PHE A 107 -6.19 -13.13 23.54
N PHE A 108 -5.90 -12.17 24.42
CA PHE A 108 -6.29 -12.23 25.82
C PHE A 108 -7.66 -11.60 26.11
N THR A 109 -8.17 -10.69 25.27
CA THR A 109 -9.36 -9.92 25.60
C THR A 109 -10.66 -10.69 25.33
N ILE A 110 -11.65 -10.44 26.18
CA ILE A 110 -13.05 -10.82 26.00
C ILE A 110 -13.95 -9.58 25.86
N ASN A 111 -13.38 -8.39 25.91
CA ASN A 111 -14.12 -7.12 25.86
C ASN A 111 -13.99 -6.49 24.47
N PHE A 112 -15.13 -6.31 23.79
CA PHE A 112 -15.17 -5.76 22.44
C PHE A 112 -14.63 -4.31 22.34
N SER A 113 -14.83 -3.48 23.37
CA SER A 113 -14.33 -2.10 23.40
C SER A 113 -12.80 -2.06 23.44
N ILE A 114 -12.18 -2.96 24.20
CA ILE A 114 -10.71 -3.09 24.25
C ILE A 114 -10.19 -3.57 22.89
N LEU A 115 -10.92 -4.47 22.24
CA LEU A 115 -10.62 -4.97 20.91
C LEU A 115 -10.66 -3.86 19.86
N LEU A 116 -11.66 -2.97 19.91
CA LEU A 116 -11.73 -1.78 19.04
C LEU A 116 -10.55 -0.83 19.29
N PHE A 117 -10.24 -0.54 20.54
CA PHE A 117 -9.10 0.33 20.89
C PHE A 117 -7.77 -0.26 20.40
N SER A 118 -7.57 -1.55 20.59
CA SER A 118 -6.42 -2.28 20.07
C SER A 118 -6.33 -2.19 18.55
N ARG A 119 -7.46 -2.29 17.83
CA ARG A 119 -7.51 -2.11 16.36
C ARG A 119 -7.13 -0.70 15.92
N PHE A 120 -7.55 0.32 16.67
CA PHE A 120 -7.14 1.70 16.38
C PHE A 120 -5.61 1.85 16.46
N ILE A 121 -5.01 1.37 17.53
CA ILE A 121 -3.55 1.45 17.73
C ILE A 121 -2.80 0.58 16.72
N SER A 122 -3.32 -0.60 16.40
CA SER A 122 -2.75 -1.46 15.37
C SER A 122 -2.75 -0.78 14.00
N GLY A 123 -3.86 -0.14 13.59
CA GLY A 123 -3.94 0.64 12.35
C GLY A 123 -2.96 1.81 12.33
N PHE A 124 -2.85 2.53 13.46
CA PHE A 124 -1.89 3.62 13.63
C PHE A 124 -0.45 3.15 13.44
N ALA A 125 -0.09 2.03 14.03
CA ALA A 125 1.28 1.51 13.98
C ALA A 125 1.62 0.91 12.61
N THR A 126 0.70 0.15 12.02
CA THR A 126 0.93 -0.60 10.77
C THR A 126 1.15 0.33 9.57
N VAL A 127 0.48 1.48 9.53
CA VAL A 127 0.61 2.43 8.42
C VAL A 127 2.03 2.96 8.26
N PHE A 128 2.82 3.02 9.34
CA PHE A 128 4.23 3.39 9.27
C PHE A 128 5.03 2.43 8.38
N CYS A 129 4.76 1.14 8.45
CA CYS A 129 5.39 0.13 7.60
C CYS A 129 4.93 0.27 6.14
N PHE A 130 3.64 0.47 5.90
CA PHE A 130 3.09 0.62 4.56
C PHE A 130 3.63 1.84 3.81
N ILE A 131 3.93 2.92 4.52
CA ILE A 131 4.52 4.12 3.93
C ILE A 131 6.04 3.97 3.78
N TYR A 132 6.72 3.40 4.79
CA TYR A 132 8.18 3.34 4.83
C TYR A 132 8.77 2.33 3.84
N PHE A 133 8.20 1.14 3.70
CA PHE A 133 8.80 0.09 2.87
C PHE A 133 8.93 0.49 1.39
N PRO A 134 7.93 1.09 0.74
CA PRO A 134 8.10 1.66 -0.58
C PRO A 134 9.19 2.75 -0.67
N ILE A 135 9.30 3.61 0.35
CA ILE A 135 10.36 4.64 0.42
C ILE A 135 11.74 4.00 0.53
N TRP A 136 11.87 2.93 1.32
CA TRP A 136 13.11 2.17 1.44
C TRP A 136 13.54 1.63 0.07
N VAL A 137 12.61 1.03 -0.68
CA VAL A 137 12.89 0.52 -2.03
C VAL A 137 13.38 1.63 -2.95
N GLU A 138 12.72 2.81 -2.96
CA GLU A 138 13.15 3.94 -3.78
C GLU A 138 14.56 4.44 -3.46
N ASN A 139 15.00 4.31 -2.20
CA ASN A 139 16.30 4.81 -1.76
C ASN A 139 17.45 3.79 -1.88
N PHE A 140 17.18 2.51 -1.73
CA PHE A 140 18.20 1.48 -1.61
C PHE A 140 18.18 0.44 -2.75
N ALA A 141 17.06 0.31 -3.48
CA ALA A 141 16.99 -0.65 -4.57
C ALA A 141 17.89 -0.26 -5.75
N MET A 142 18.43 -1.26 -6.41
CA MET A 142 19.16 -1.07 -7.66
C MET A 142 18.21 -0.56 -8.75
N LYS A 143 18.62 0.43 -9.54
CA LYS A 143 17.78 1.04 -10.61
C LYS A 143 17.13 0.01 -11.53
N LYS A 144 17.85 -1.05 -11.86
CA LYS A 144 17.38 -2.17 -12.69
C LYS A 144 16.21 -2.92 -12.06
N TRP A 145 16.18 -3.03 -10.72
CA TRP A 145 15.25 -3.88 -9.98
C TRP A 145 14.18 -3.12 -9.19
N ILE A 146 14.15 -1.79 -9.25
CA ILE A 146 13.26 -0.96 -8.43
C ILE A 146 11.78 -1.33 -8.61
N ASN A 147 11.34 -1.48 -9.86
CA ASN A 147 9.95 -1.87 -10.16
C ASN A 147 9.63 -3.29 -9.65
N PHE A 148 10.57 -4.21 -9.78
CA PHE A 148 10.41 -5.57 -9.29
C PHE A 148 10.30 -5.58 -7.76
N MET A 149 11.18 -4.87 -7.05
CA MET A 149 11.17 -4.78 -5.60
C MET A 149 9.91 -4.08 -5.06
N GLN A 150 9.43 -3.01 -5.72
CA GLN A 150 8.15 -2.38 -5.39
C GLN A 150 6.97 -3.35 -5.55
N THR A 151 6.97 -4.13 -6.64
CA THR A 151 5.97 -5.18 -6.87
C THR A 151 6.04 -6.25 -5.78
N THR A 152 7.25 -6.67 -5.38
CA THR A 152 7.46 -7.69 -4.33
C THR A 152 6.88 -7.25 -2.98
N VAL A 153 7.03 -5.98 -2.60
CA VAL A 153 6.41 -5.44 -1.37
C VAL A 153 4.88 -5.54 -1.43
N GLN A 154 4.27 -5.22 -2.58
CA GLN A 154 2.80 -5.31 -2.73
C GLN A 154 2.32 -6.77 -2.76
N VAL A 155 3.07 -7.64 -3.41
CA VAL A 155 2.81 -9.09 -3.44
C VAL A 155 2.90 -9.69 -2.04
N ALA A 156 3.87 -9.28 -1.23
CA ALA A 156 4.00 -9.74 0.16
C ALA A 156 2.77 -9.39 1.01
N ASN A 157 2.22 -8.17 0.87
CA ASN A 157 0.96 -7.79 1.49
C ASN A 157 -0.18 -8.75 1.10
N THR A 158 -0.32 -9.03 -0.20
CA THR A 158 -1.35 -9.94 -0.69
C THR A 158 -1.16 -11.35 -0.13
N ILE A 159 0.08 -11.88 -0.12
CA ILE A 159 0.40 -13.19 0.44
C ILE A 159 0.06 -13.25 1.94
N GLY A 160 0.34 -12.18 2.70
CA GLY A 160 -0.02 -12.11 4.12
C GLY A 160 -1.52 -12.26 4.34
N ASN A 161 -2.33 -11.51 3.59
CA ASN A 161 -3.79 -11.64 3.63
C ASN A 161 -4.26 -13.07 3.30
N ILE A 162 -3.60 -13.71 2.32
CA ILE A 162 -3.84 -15.12 1.96
C ILE A 162 -3.61 -16.03 3.15
N ILE A 163 -2.42 -15.96 3.73
CA ILE A 163 -2.04 -16.79 4.87
C ILE A 163 -3.04 -16.60 5.99
N GLY A 164 -3.42 -15.34 6.30
CA GLY A 164 -4.41 -15.02 7.31
C GLY A 164 -5.77 -15.66 7.05
N TYR A 165 -6.22 -15.64 5.80
CA TYR A 165 -7.48 -16.29 5.43
C TYR A 165 -7.40 -17.82 5.54
N PHE A 166 -6.26 -18.41 5.15
CA PHE A 166 -6.03 -19.86 5.24
C PHE A 166 -5.82 -20.37 6.69
N ILE A 167 -5.53 -19.50 7.64
CA ILE A 167 -5.41 -19.87 9.06
C ILE A 167 -6.68 -20.57 9.55
N TYR A 168 -7.86 -20.18 9.06
CA TYR A 168 -9.13 -20.85 9.37
C TYR A 168 -9.11 -22.35 9.03
N LEU A 169 -8.53 -22.74 7.89
CA LEU A 169 -8.42 -24.15 7.51
C LEU A 169 -7.42 -24.93 8.34
N ILE A 170 -6.35 -24.26 8.78
CA ILE A 170 -5.25 -24.89 9.53
C ILE A 170 -5.63 -25.07 10.99
N LEU A 171 -6.15 -24.01 11.62
CA LEU A 171 -6.47 -24.01 13.04
C LEU A 171 -7.88 -24.52 13.36
N GLY A 172 -8.81 -24.40 12.40
CA GLY A 172 -10.21 -24.79 12.58
C GLY A 172 -11.07 -23.71 13.25
N LYS A 173 -12.33 -24.07 13.53
CA LYS A 173 -13.33 -23.16 14.11
C LYS A 173 -12.92 -22.66 15.50
N ASN A 174 -13.34 -21.44 15.83
CA ASN A 174 -13.18 -20.80 17.14
C ASN A 174 -11.71 -20.55 17.59
N LYS A 175 -10.73 -20.65 16.69
CA LYS A 175 -9.31 -20.42 16.99
C LYS A 175 -8.75 -19.16 16.36
N TRP A 176 -9.59 -18.17 16.09
CA TRP A 176 -9.15 -16.89 15.49
C TRP A 176 -8.11 -16.16 16.36
N LYS A 177 -8.19 -16.29 17.69
CA LYS A 177 -7.22 -15.70 18.63
C LYS A 177 -5.82 -16.27 18.46
N ASP A 178 -5.71 -17.59 18.26
CA ASP A 178 -4.42 -18.26 18.06
C ASP A 178 -3.72 -17.74 16.78
N GLY A 179 -4.49 -17.36 15.76
CA GLY A 179 -3.96 -16.76 14.54
C GLY A 179 -3.22 -15.43 14.80
N PHE A 180 -3.80 -14.55 15.62
CA PHE A 180 -3.15 -13.30 16.05
C PHE A 180 -1.91 -13.53 16.92
N PHE A 181 -1.94 -14.55 17.74
CA PHE A 181 -0.78 -14.93 18.56
C PHE A 181 0.40 -15.39 17.68
N ILE A 182 0.15 -16.30 16.72
CA ILE A 182 1.17 -16.80 15.78
C ILE A 182 1.75 -15.67 14.95
N GLU A 183 0.90 -14.78 14.42
CA GLU A 183 1.33 -13.58 13.68
C GLU A 183 2.31 -12.75 14.52
N SER A 184 1.90 -12.38 15.74
CA SER A 184 2.71 -11.52 16.62
C SER A 184 4.06 -12.12 16.97
N PHE A 185 4.08 -13.42 17.30
CA PHE A 185 5.32 -14.11 17.64
C PHE A 185 6.28 -14.18 16.44
N SER A 186 5.75 -14.48 15.25
CA SER A 186 6.54 -14.53 14.01
C SER A 186 7.12 -13.16 13.63
N VAL A 187 6.34 -12.10 13.77
CA VAL A 187 6.77 -10.73 13.48
C VAL A 187 7.82 -10.27 14.48
N LEU A 188 7.65 -10.53 15.78
CA LEU A 188 8.65 -10.18 16.82
C LEU A 188 10.00 -10.81 16.54
N PHE A 189 10.03 -12.07 16.11
CA PHE A 189 11.27 -12.74 15.73
C PHE A 189 12.01 -11.99 14.61
N LEU A 190 11.31 -11.54 13.57
CA LEU A 190 11.92 -10.78 12.48
C LEU A 190 12.35 -9.36 12.92
N VAL A 191 11.64 -8.74 13.86
CA VAL A 191 12.05 -7.45 14.44
C VAL A 191 13.37 -7.58 15.18
N LEU A 192 13.59 -8.67 15.93
CA LEU A 192 14.88 -8.93 16.58
C LEU A 192 16.01 -9.02 15.55
N ILE A 193 15.79 -9.72 14.43
CA ILE A 193 16.78 -9.76 13.33
C ILE A 193 17.02 -8.34 12.78
N MET A 194 15.97 -7.58 12.54
CA MET A 194 16.06 -6.21 12.03
C MET A 194 16.86 -5.29 12.99
N LEU A 195 16.71 -5.45 14.30
CA LEU A 195 17.45 -4.70 15.30
C LEU A 195 18.96 -5.00 15.32
N MET A 196 19.37 -6.20 14.91
CA MET A 196 20.79 -6.58 14.81
C MET A 196 21.50 -5.96 13.58
N ILE A 197 20.76 -5.52 12.58
CA ILE A 197 21.30 -4.95 11.35
C ILE A 197 21.63 -3.47 11.56
N PRO A 198 22.77 -2.93 11.08
CA PRO A 198 23.17 -1.55 11.29
C PRO A 198 22.17 -0.51 10.73
N ASP A 199 22.01 0.62 11.42
CA ASP A 199 21.07 1.70 11.11
C ASP A 199 21.23 2.29 9.71
N LYS A 200 22.48 2.35 9.22
CA LYS A 200 22.82 2.90 7.90
C LYS A 200 22.06 2.26 6.74
N TYR A 201 21.56 1.04 6.92
CA TYR A 201 20.81 0.27 5.92
C TYR A 201 19.31 0.58 5.91
N TYR A 202 18.83 1.29 6.92
CA TYR A 202 17.42 1.65 7.07
C TYR A 202 17.17 3.16 7.02
N ASN A 203 18.19 3.98 7.26
CA ASN A 203 17.99 5.42 7.33
C ASN A 203 17.93 6.05 5.95
N THR A 204 16.75 6.56 5.58
CA THR A 204 16.47 7.21 4.28
C THR A 204 16.67 8.73 4.33
N ASN A 205 17.06 9.32 5.48
CA ASN A 205 17.23 10.75 5.65
C ASN A 205 18.56 11.25 5.03
N LYS A 206 18.52 11.62 3.75
CA LYS A 206 19.69 12.13 3.01
C LYS A 206 20.14 13.53 3.46
N GLU A 207 19.22 14.38 3.93
CA GLU A 207 19.52 15.76 4.32
C GLU A 207 20.46 15.88 5.52
N LYS A 208 20.37 14.98 6.52
CA LYS A 208 21.31 14.96 7.65
C LYS A 208 22.74 14.63 7.22
N LYS A 209 22.95 13.89 6.15
CA LYS A 209 24.29 13.60 5.63
C LYS A 209 24.92 14.81 4.97
N ILE A 210 24.16 15.53 4.16
CA ILE A 210 24.64 16.71 3.45
C ILE A 210 24.99 17.83 4.44
N ASN A 211 24.14 18.09 5.44
CA ASN A 211 24.40 19.12 6.43
C ASN A 211 25.58 18.77 7.34
N ASN A 212 25.72 17.52 7.80
CA ASN A 212 26.87 17.09 8.60
C ASN A 212 28.19 17.12 7.80
N GLU A 213 28.15 16.99 6.47
CA GLU A 213 29.34 17.10 5.60
C GLU A 213 29.66 18.55 5.27
N VAL A 214 28.65 19.39 5.07
CA VAL A 214 28.82 20.84 4.91
C VAL A 214 29.39 21.46 6.18
N ASP A 215 28.94 21.05 7.36
CA ASP A 215 29.48 21.51 8.64
C ASP A 215 30.92 21.05 8.87
N ASN A 216 31.30 19.86 8.40
CA ASN A 216 32.68 19.36 8.48
C ASN A 216 33.61 19.97 7.41
N VAL A 217 33.08 20.50 6.31
CA VAL A 217 33.84 21.18 5.25
C VAL A 217 33.94 22.69 5.52
N SER A 218 33.00 23.27 6.23
CA SER A 218 33.01 24.71 6.60
C SER A 218 34.03 25.09 7.67
N THR A 219 34.72 24.11 8.27
CA THR A 219 35.90 24.38 9.13
C THR A 219 37.16 24.69 8.32
N ASN A 220 37.17 24.55 7.01
CA ASN A 220 38.23 25.01 6.12
C ASN A 220 37.75 26.29 5.40
N GLU A 221 38.05 27.44 6.03
CA GLU A 221 37.88 28.79 5.47
C GLU A 221 38.67 28.93 4.16
N ASN A 222 38.00 28.79 3.01
CA ASN A 222 38.43 29.45 1.75
C ASN A 222 37.60 29.08 0.52
N ILE A 223 36.35 28.64 0.63
CA ILE A 223 35.46 28.53 -0.52
C ILE A 223 34.19 29.37 -0.33
N LYS A 224 34.40 30.68 -0.12
CA LYS A 224 33.38 31.72 -0.37
C LYS A 224 33.53 32.10 -1.85
N ASN A 225 32.48 31.89 -2.63
CA ASN A 225 32.26 32.33 -4.01
C ASN A 225 32.40 31.26 -5.12
N SER A 226 31.79 30.13 -4.97
CA SER A 226 31.27 29.41 -6.13
C SER A 226 29.76 29.25 -5.96
N GLU A 227 29.02 29.55 -7.01
CA GLU A 227 27.56 29.47 -7.07
C GLU A 227 27.05 28.12 -6.55
N ILE A 228 26.90 27.98 -5.24
CA ILE A 228 26.08 26.96 -4.62
C ILE A 228 24.68 27.33 -5.10
N GLY A 229 24.22 26.65 -6.15
CA GLY A 229 22.91 26.89 -6.71
C GLY A 229 21.90 26.91 -5.56
N LYS A 230 21.19 28.03 -5.42
CA LYS A 230 20.16 28.27 -4.40
C LYS A 230 19.37 26.97 -4.21
N ALA A 231 19.52 26.33 -3.06
CA ALA A 231 18.73 25.15 -2.72
C ALA A 231 17.27 25.55 -2.96
N LYS A 232 16.62 24.90 -3.93
CA LYS A 232 15.24 25.25 -4.29
C LYS A 232 14.40 24.95 -3.07
N GLU A 233 13.94 26.01 -2.41
CA GLU A 233 13.08 25.92 -1.24
C GLU A 233 11.78 25.23 -1.67
N TYR A 234 11.60 23.96 -1.29
CA TYR A 234 10.42 23.18 -1.64
C TYR A 234 9.29 23.54 -0.67
N ASN A 235 8.23 24.09 -1.22
CA ASN A 235 7.01 24.32 -0.44
C ASN A 235 6.15 23.05 -0.52
N ILE A 236 6.15 22.24 0.57
CA ILE A 236 5.41 20.96 0.65
C ILE A 236 3.94 21.14 0.24
N VAL A 237 3.30 22.21 0.70
CA VAL A 237 1.90 22.48 0.37
C VAL A 237 1.73 22.75 -1.12
N LYS A 238 2.56 23.63 -1.71
CA LYS A 238 2.45 24.01 -3.11
C LYS A 238 2.86 22.88 -4.06
N ASP A 239 3.95 22.21 -3.77
CA ASP A 239 4.55 21.23 -4.68
C ASP A 239 3.87 19.86 -4.62
N ILE A 240 3.12 19.56 -3.54
CA ILE A 240 2.38 18.30 -3.38
C ILE A 240 0.87 18.52 -3.52
N LEU A 241 0.24 19.36 -2.67
CA LEU A 241 -1.22 19.49 -2.63
C LEU A 241 -1.78 20.22 -3.85
N PHE A 242 -1.04 21.11 -4.48
CA PHE A 242 -1.44 21.78 -5.73
C PHE A 242 -0.92 21.09 -7.01
N ASN A 243 -0.24 19.94 -6.87
CA ASN A 243 0.11 19.13 -8.02
C ASN A 243 -1.12 18.35 -8.50
N PHE A 244 -1.81 18.89 -9.50
CA PHE A 244 -3.06 18.33 -10.02
C PHE A 244 -2.92 16.86 -10.42
N THR A 245 -1.83 16.50 -11.12
CA THR A 245 -1.60 15.10 -11.54
C THR A 245 -1.44 14.17 -10.35
N PHE A 246 -0.68 14.60 -9.32
CA PHE A 246 -0.53 13.84 -8.08
C PHE A 246 -1.88 13.60 -7.40
N ILE A 247 -2.67 14.65 -7.22
CA ILE A 247 -3.99 14.55 -6.56
C ILE A 247 -4.93 13.63 -7.33
N MET A 248 -5.00 13.72 -8.66
CA MET A 248 -5.85 12.83 -9.48
C MET A 248 -5.44 11.37 -9.35
N ILE A 249 -4.14 11.05 -9.36
CA ILE A 249 -3.66 9.68 -9.16
C ILE A 249 -4.01 9.18 -7.75
N VAL A 250 -3.88 10.04 -6.73
CA VAL A 250 -4.18 9.69 -5.34
C VAL A 250 -5.68 9.44 -5.13
N LEU A 251 -6.55 10.27 -5.72
CA LEU A 251 -8.00 10.06 -5.69
C LEU A 251 -8.40 8.77 -6.41
N TYR A 252 -7.84 8.52 -7.58
CA TYR A 252 -8.02 7.24 -8.28
C TYR A 252 -7.63 6.04 -7.39
N ARG A 253 -6.51 6.14 -6.69
CA ARG A 253 -6.07 5.10 -5.74
C ARG A 253 -7.03 4.93 -4.58
N ALA A 254 -7.52 6.02 -4.02
CA ALA A 254 -8.49 5.99 -2.92
C ALA A 254 -9.80 5.32 -3.36
N ASN A 255 -10.31 5.67 -4.55
CA ASN A 255 -11.48 5.06 -5.16
C ASN A 255 -11.31 3.53 -5.31
N ARG A 256 -10.19 3.08 -5.87
CA ARG A 256 -9.89 1.65 -6.02
C ARG A 256 -9.85 0.91 -4.68
N ILE A 257 -9.17 1.49 -3.69
CA ILE A 257 -9.02 0.87 -2.38
C ILE A 257 -10.37 0.81 -1.66
N PHE A 258 -11.21 1.85 -1.80
CA PHE A 258 -12.56 1.83 -1.28
C PHE A 258 -13.36 0.61 -1.77
N ILE A 259 -13.40 0.41 -3.09
CA ILE A 259 -14.14 -0.71 -3.68
C ILE A 259 -13.54 -2.06 -3.26
N PHE A 260 -12.22 -2.18 -3.37
CA PHE A 260 -11.52 -3.42 -3.00
C PHE A 260 -11.75 -3.77 -1.53
N GLN A 261 -11.64 -2.81 -0.62
CA GLN A 261 -11.80 -3.03 0.82
C GLN A 261 -13.24 -3.37 1.20
N ALA A 262 -14.22 -2.70 0.59
CA ALA A 262 -15.62 -3.02 0.78
C ALA A 262 -15.93 -4.45 0.35
N LEU A 263 -15.48 -4.85 -0.83
CA LEU A 263 -15.66 -6.21 -1.34
C LEU A 263 -14.89 -7.23 -0.50
N ASN A 264 -13.64 -6.98 -0.17
CA ASN A 264 -12.82 -7.89 0.62
C ASN A 264 -13.46 -8.22 1.97
N PHE A 265 -14.06 -7.22 2.61
CA PHE A 265 -14.68 -7.39 3.92
C PHE A 265 -16.03 -8.14 3.86
N TRP A 266 -16.84 -7.89 2.82
CA TRP A 266 -18.21 -8.41 2.73
C TRP A 266 -18.41 -9.54 1.71
N PHE A 267 -17.36 -9.99 1.02
CA PHE A 267 -17.46 -10.98 -0.06
C PHE A 267 -18.09 -12.30 0.37
N SER A 268 -17.62 -12.87 1.48
CA SER A 268 -18.15 -14.13 2.01
C SER A 268 -19.60 -14.01 2.43
N ASP A 269 -19.97 -12.89 3.05
CA ASP A 269 -21.35 -12.57 3.45
C ASP A 269 -22.26 -12.44 2.21
N TYR A 270 -21.79 -11.81 1.13
CA TYR A 270 -22.51 -11.74 -0.14
C TYR A 270 -22.78 -13.11 -0.75
N LEU A 271 -21.80 -14.00 -0.76
CA LEU A 271 -21.99 -15.37 -1.26
C LEU A 271 -23.03 -16.14 -0.46
N GLN A 272 -23.02 -16.00 0.87
CA GLN A 272 -23.98 -16.69 1.77
C GLN A 272 -25.39 -16.15 1.63
N ASN A 273 -25.56 -14.84 1.69
CA ASN A 273 -26.87 -14.21 1.79
C ASN A 273 -27.51 -13.88 0.46
N SER A 274 -26.72 -13.53 -0.56
CA SER A 274 -27.24 -13.10 -1.87
C SER A 274 -27.25 -14.19 -2.92
N LEU A 275 -26.26 -15.08 -2.90
CA LEU A 275 -26.18 -16.23 -3.81
C LEU A 275 -26.61 -17.54 -3.12
N PHE A 276 -27.01 -17.48 -1.85
CA PHE A 276 -27.52 -18.61 -1.06
C PHE A 276 -26.56 -19.81 -1.02
N GLU A 277 -25.23 -19.56 -1.11
CA GLU A 277 -24.24 -20.63 -1.02
C GLU A 277 -24.11 -21.12 0.43
N LYS A 278 -24.43 -22.40 0.65
CA LYS A 278 -24.39 -23.02 1.98
C LYS A 278 -23.13 -23.83 2.23
N ASN A 279 -22.41 -24.20 1.19
CA ASN A 279 -21.20 -24.99 1.32
C ASN A 279 -20.01 -24.11 1.71
N PRO A 280 -19.46 -24.25 2.93
CA PRO A 280 -18.32 -23.42 3.38
C PRO A 280 -17.10 -23.54 2.47
N ASN A 281 -16.86 -24.73 1.86
CA ASN A 281 -15.73 -24.93 0.97
C ASN A 281 -15.89 -24.11 -0.33
N ASN A 282 -17.11 -24.01 -0.88
CA ASN A 282 -17.36 -23.20 -2.08
C ASN A 282 -17.15 -21.72 -1.79
N ILE A 283 -17.61 -21.24 -0.64
CA ILE A 283 -17.42 -19.85 -0.19
C ILE A 283 -15.92 -19.57 -0.05
N PHE A 284 -15.23 -20.47 0.63
CA PHE A 284 -13.79 -20.36 0.86
C PHE A 284 -12.99 -20.30 -0.46
N TRP A 285 -13.24 -21.23 -1.37
CA TRP A 285 -12.54 -21.27 -2.64
C TRP A 285 -12.92 -20.10 -3.55
N SER A 286 -14.18 -19.67 -3.57
CA SER A 286 -14.61 -18.49 -4.32
C SER A 286 -13.91 -17.22 -3.82
N TYR A 287 -13.82 -17.00 -2.50
CA TYR A 287 -13.07 -15.89 -1.92
C TYR A 287 -11.58 -16.00 -2.28
N SER A 288 -10.98 -17.16 -2.07
CA SER A 288 -9.54 -17.36 -2.30
C SER A 288 -9.16 -17.11 -3.76
N ILE A 289 -9.91 -17.65 -4.71
CA ILE A 289 -9.68 -17.44 -6.14
C ILE A 289 -9.82 -15.96 -6.48
N THR A 290 -10.89 -15.32 -6.01
CA THR A 290 -11.22 -13.94 -6.39
C THR A 290 -10.30 -12.93 -5.72
N MET A 291 -10.27 -12.89 -4.39
CA MET A 291 -9.58 -11.82 -3.66
C MET A 291 -8.09 -12.05 -3.57
N VAL A 292 -7.69 -13.30 -3.55
CA VAL A 292 -6.33 -13.74 -3.26
C VAL A 292 -5.54 -14.00 -4.53
N PHE A 293 -5.85 -15.10 -5.23
CA PHE A 293 -5.07 -15.51 -6.41
C PHE A 293 -5.19 -14.50 -7.54
N SER A 294 -6.37 -13.93 -7.79
CA SER A 294 -6.55 -12.93 -8.84
C SER A 294 -5.81 -11.63 -8.52
N SER A 295 -5.78 -11.20 -7.26
CA SER A 295 -5.00 -10.03 -6.84
C SER A 295 -3.49 -10.27 -6.99
N LEU A 296 -3.00 -11.45 -6.59
CA LEU A 296 -1.60 -11.84 -6.73
C LEU A 296 -1.16 -11.83 -8.20
N ILE A 297 -1.90 -12.55 -9.05
CA ILE A 297 -1.63 -12.63 -10.48
C ILE A 297 -1.71 -11.23 -11.12
N GLY A 298 -2.71 -10.43 -10.73
CA GLY A 298 -2.87 -9.06 -11.21
C GLY A 298 -1.69 -8.17 -10.86
N ASN A 299 -1.17 -8.24 -9.64
CA ASN A 299 0.01 -7.48 -9.22
C ASN A 299 1.25 -7.85 -10.05
N ILE A 300 1.50 -9.15 -10.28
CA ILE A 300 2.59 -9.63 -11.13
C ILE A 300 2.40 -9.14 -12.57
N PHE A 301 1.18 -9.28 -13.11
CA PHE A 301 0.84 -8.85 -14.47
C PHE A 301 1.03 -7.34 -14.66
N GLY A 302 0.62 -6.51 -13.68
CA GLY A 302 0.86 -5.07 -13.67
C GLY A 302 2.36 -4.71 -13.70
N GLY A 303 3.18 -5.43 -12.93
CA GLY A 303 4.64 -5.27 -12.96
C GLY A 303 5.26 -5.60 -14.31
N ILE A 304 4.79 -6.68 -14.97
CA ILE A 304 5.23 -7.07 -16.32
C ILE A 304 4.83 -6.02 -17.35
N ILE A 305 3.59 -5.50 -17.28
CA ILE A 305 3.11 -4.45 -18.18
C ILE A 305 4.02 -3.21 -18.06
N ILE A 306 4.30 -2.72 -16.84
CA ILE A 306 5.16 -1.55 -16.64
C ILE A 306 6.51 -1.74 -17.32
N ASN A 307 7.14 -2.89 -17.14
CA ASN A 307 8.44 -3.16 -17.73
C ASN A 307 8.40 -3.16 -19.27
N LYS A 308 7.35 -3.76 -19.86
CA LYS A 308 7.19 -3.84 -21.33
C LYS A 308 6.88 -2.50 -21.99
N ILE A 309 6.16 -1.61 -21.31
CA ILE A 309 5.78 -0.29 -21.88
C ILE A 309 6.88 0.79 -21.71
N GLY A 310 8.07 0.40 -21.24
CA GLY A 310 9.19 1.32 -21.05
C GLY A 310 9.21 2.05 -19.70
N GLY A 311 8.63 1.43 -18.69
CA GLY A 311 8.60 1.95 -17.32
C GLY A 311 7.48 2.97 -17.09
N ILE A 312 7.42 3.44 -15.86
CA ILE A 312 6.34 4.30 -15.34
C ILE A 312 6.30 5.67 -16.00
N ARG A 313 7.47 6.16 -16.44
CA ARG A 313 7.62 7.47 -17.09
C ARG A 313 7.15 7.48 -18.55
N SER A 314 6.74 6.32 -19.06
CA SER A 314 6.16 6.20 -20.40
C SER A 314 4.76 6.81 -20.44
N LYS A 315 4.43 7.51 -21.55
CA LYS A 315 3.07 7.99 -21.85
C LYS A 315 2.06 6.86 -21.85
N LEU A 316 2.50 5.66 -22.22
CA LEU A 316 1.67 4.46 -22.29
C LEU A 316 1.20 3.98 -20.91
N SER A 317 1.86 4.37 -19.81
CA SER A 317 1.48 3.94 -18.46
C SER A 317 0.09 4.44 -18.05
N PHE A 318 -0.24 5.70 -18.36
CA PHE A 318 -1.56 6.26 -18.07
C PHE A 318 -2.65 5.65 -18.94
N ILE A 319 -2.35 5.45 -20.23
CA ILE A 319 -3.28 4.76 -21.13
C ILE A 319 -3.54 3.33 -20.66
N ALA A 320 -2.47 2.61 -20.28
CA ALA A 320 -2.60 1.25 -19.74
C ALA A 320 -3.45 1.20 -18.47
N MET A 321 -3.24 2.12 -17.52
CA MET A 321 -4.08 2.22 -16.32
C MET A 321 -5.54 2.46 -16.65
N SER A 322 -5.82 3.40 -17.57
CA SER A 322 -7.19 3.75 -17.97
C SER A 322 -7.90 2.58 -18.65
N ILE A 323 -7.22 1.87 -19.55
CA ILE A 323 -7.76 0.68 -20.21
C ILE A 323 -8.05 -0.43 -19.19
N LEU A 324 -7.07 -0.75 -18.32
CA LEU A 324 -7.24 -1.77 -17.29
C LEU A 324 -8.40 -1.44 -16.35
N GLN A 325 -8.53 -0.16 -15.95
CA GLN A 325 -9.61 0.29 -15.07
C GLN A 325 -10.98 0.16 -15.76
N LEU A 326 -11.10 0.59 -17.01
CA LEU A 326 -12.36 0.51 -17.76
C LEU A 326 -12.83 -0.95 -17.89
N PHE A 327 -11.94 -1.84 -18.35
CA PHE A 327 -12.28 -3.25 -18.47
C PHE A 327 -12.60 -3.89 -17.12
N SER A 328 -11.84 -3.56 -16.05
CA SER A 328 -12.14 -4.09 -14.72
C SER A 328 -13.55 -3.73 -14.29
N VAL A 329 -13.94 -2.46 -14.39
CA VAL A 329 -15.28 -2.00 -13.99
C VAL A 329 -16.38 -2.68 -14.81
N MET A 330 -16.18 -2.88 -16.11
CA MET A 330 -17.14 -3.60 -16.94
C MET A 330 -17.41 -5.02 -16.40
N PHE A 331 -16.36 -5.81 -16.14
CA PHE A 331 -16.53 -7.16 -15.57
C PHE A 331 -17.17 -7.12 -14.19
N GLY A 332 -16.83 -6.12 -13.38
CA GLY A 332 -17.42 -5.90 -12.06
C GLY A 332 -18.93 -5.61 -12.12
N ILE A 333 -19.42 -4.81 -13.07
CA ILE A 333 -20.84 -4.50 -13.26
C ILE A 333 -21.63 -5.76 -13.67
N PHE A 334 -21.06 -6.60 -14.53
CA PHE A 334 -21.73 -7.82 -14.99
C PHE A 334 -21.74 -8.93 -13.94
N SER A 335 -20.86 -8.89 -12.93
CA SER A 335 -20.72 -9.97 -11.94
C SER A 335 -22.00 -10.23 -11.12
N PRO A 336 -22.71 -9.23 -10.56
CA PRO A 336 -23.90 -9.46 -9.73
C PRO A 336 -25.18 -9.77 -10.52
N ILE A 337 -25.15 -9.70 -11.84
CA ILE A 337 -26.29 -10.05 -12.70
C ILE A 337 -26.48 -11.58 -12.74
N THR A 338 -25.44 -12.31 -12.39
CA THR A 338 -25.46 -13.78 -12.43
C THR A 338 -25.91 -14.35 -11.08
N TYR A 339 -26.83 -15.32 -11.11
CA TYR A 339 -27.27 -16.05 -9.91
C TYR A 339 -26.42 -17.29 -9.61
N SER A 340 -25.34 -17.52 -10.36
CA SER A 340 -24.43 -18.66 -10.17
C SER A 340 -23.17 -18.22 -9.46
N VAL A 341 -22.83 -18.88 -8.34
CA VAL A 341 -21.58 -18.65 -7.58
C VAL A 341 -20.36 -18.74 -8.48
N LEU A 342 -20.30 -19.76 -9.36
CA LEU A 342 -19.17 -19.95 -10.26
C LEU A 342 -19.00 -18.78 -11.24
N ARG A 343 -20.08 -18.33 -11.89
CA ARG A 343 -20.03 -17.20 -12.83
C ARG A 343 -19.67 -15.90 -12.14
N PHE A 344 -20.23 -15.66 -10.96
CA PHE A 344 -19.88 -14.52 -10.12
C PHE A 344 -18.39 -14.53 -9.77
N THR A 345 -17.88 -15.67 -9.30
CA THR A 345 -16.47 -15.84 -8.95
C THR A 345 -15.55 -15.57 -10.15
N ILE A 346 -15.87 -16.08 -11.34
CA ILE A 346 -15.06 -15.84 -12.55
C ILE A 346 -15.03 -14.35 -12.91
N LEU A 347 -16.19 -13.69 -13.00
CA LEU A 347 -16.26 -12.28 -13.39
C LEU A 347 -15.59 -11.36 -12.37
N MET A 348 -15.80 -11.61 -11.08
CA MET A 348 -15.13 -10.88 -10.01
C MET A 348 -13.62 -11.14 -9.96
N SER A 349 -13.19 -12.34 -10.32
CA SER A 349 -11.76 -12.68 -10.43
C SER A 349 -11.09 -11.87 -11.53
N ILE A 350 -11.72 -11.72 -12.68
CA ILE A 350 -11.21 -10.88 -13.78
C ILE A 350 -11.19 -9.41 -13.34
N TYR A 351 -12.27 -8.93 -12.68
CA TYR A 351 -12.31 -7.58 -12.11
C TYR A 351 -11.12 -7.33 -11.17
N ILE A 352 -10.90 -8.20 -10.17
CA ILE A 352 -9.82 -8.04 -9.18
C ILE A 352 -8.45 -8.12 -9.83
N LEU A 353 -8.24 -9.02 -10.80
CA LEU A 353 -6.98 -9.16 -11.53
C LEU A 353 -6.61 -7.86 -12.25
N LEU A 354 -7.52 -7.32 -13.07
CA LEU A 354 -7.29 -6.08 -13.82
C LEU A 354 -7.14 -4.87 -12.89
N ASN A 355 -7.96 -4.81 -11.85
CA ASN A 355 -7.90 -3.77 -10.83
C ASN A 355 -6.55 -3.80 -10.09
N SER A 356 -6.01 -4.96 -9.73
CA SER A 356 -4.72 -5.10 -9.06
C SER A 356 -3.56 -4.74 -9.98
N ALA A 357 -3.63 -5.15 -11.27
CA ALA A 357 -2.64 -4.77 -12.27
C ALA A 357 -2.54 -3.25 -12.43
N SER A 358 -3.66 -2.55 -12.58
CA SER A 358 -3.72 -1.09 -12.62
C SER A 358 -3.18 -0.45 -11.33
N GLY A 359 -3.37 -1.12 -10.19
CA GLY A 359 -2.87 -0.70 -8.89
C GLY A 359 -1.37 -0.55 -8.81
N ILE A 360 -0.63 -1.54 -9.26
CA ILE A 360 0.83 -1.51 -9.27
C ILE A 360 1.34 -0.35 -10.13
N ILE A 361 0.73 -0.16 -11.30
CA ILE A 361 1.11 0.94 -12.20
C ILE A 361 0.89 2.29 -11.51
N SER A 362 -0.24 2.46 -10.81
CA SER A 362 -0.58 3.72 -10.15
C SER A 362 0.29 4.06 -8.95
N ILE A 363 0.74 3.08 -8.14
CA ILE A 363 1.68 3.31 -7.03
C ILE A 363 2.97 3.95 -7.59
N ASN A 364 3.51 3.32 -8.59
CA ASN A 364 4.74 3.77 -9.21
C ASN A 364 4.55 5.15 -9.88
N ALA A 365 3.39 5.41 -10.51
CA ALA A 365 3.07 6.71 -11.09
C ALA A 365 3.02 7.83 -10.03
N THR A 366 2.54 7.54 -8.82
CA THR A 366 2.51 8.50 -7.71
C THR A 366 3.91 9.02 -7.37
N PHE A 367 4.91 8.13 -7.32
CA PHE A 367 6.30 8.54 -7.07
C PHE A 367 6.94 9.26 -8.24
N ALA A 368 6.55 8.94 -9.49
CA ALA A 368 7.12 9.56 -10.68
C ALA A 368 6.70 11.03 -10.89
N VAL A 369 5.58 11.47 -10.31
CA VAL A 369 5.07 12.85 -10.45
C VAL A 369 5.58 13.82 -9.39
N VAL A 370 6.32 13.34 -8.40
CA VAL A 370 6.85 14.13 -7.28
C VAL A 370 8.38 14.12 -7.34
N SER A 371 9.02 15.21 -6.85
CA SER A 371 10.49 15.25 -6.76
C SER A 371 11.00 14.25 -5.72
N GLU A 372 12.21 13.72 -5.94
CA GLU A 372 12.83 12.72 -5.05
C GLU A 372 12.92 13.19 -3.58
N VAL A 373 13.16 14.49 -3.36
CA VAL A 373 13.24 15.09 -2.03
C VAL A 373 11.90 15.07 -1.30
N LEU A 374 10.79 15.20 -2.03
CA LEU A 374 9.43 15.25 -1.48
C LEU A 374 8.74 13.88 -1.42
N THR A 375 9.41 12.78 -1.79
CA THR A 375 8.81 11.44 -1.82
C THR A 375 8.26 11.02 -0.45
N GLY A 376 8.97 11.31 0.65
CA GLY A 376 8.52 11.00 2.00
C GLY A 376 7.24 11.73 2.39
N PRO A 377 7.20 13.07 2.38
CA PRO A 377 5.98 13.85 2.64
C PRO A 377 4.84 13.53 1.69
N ALA A 378 5.12 13.33 0.39
CA ALA A 378 4.11 12.97 -0.60
C ALA A 378 3.45 11.61 -0.28
N ASN A 379 4.23 10.64 0.20
CA ASN A 379 3.72 9.34 0.60
C ASN A 379 2.84 9.42 1.87
N GLY A 380 3.17 10.34 2.80
CA GLY A 380 2.32 10.64 3.94
C GLY A 380 0.97 11.23 3.50
N VAL A 381 0.98 12.24 2.61
CA VAL A 381 -0.24 12.85 2.05
C VAL A 381 -1.06 11.83 1.26
N TYR A 382 -0.41 11.03 0.43
CA TYR A 382 -1.02 9.93 -0.29
C TYR A 382 -1.75 8.97 0.65
N SER A 383 -1.04 8.46 1.67
CA SER A 383 -1.63 7.54 2.64
C SER A 383 -2.79 8.16 3.42
N PHE A 384 -2.68 9.44 3.79
CA PHE A 384 -3.75 10.17 4.46
C PHE A 384 -5.03 10.20 3.61
N ILE A 385 -4.93 10.62 2.34
CA ILE A 385 -6.08 10.72 1.44
C ILE A 385 -6.68 9.33 1.17
N VAL A 386 -5.84 8.33 0.93
CA VAL A 386 -6.27 6.95 0.68
C VAL A 386 -6.97 6.34 1.91
N ASN A 387 -6.48 6.61 3.11
CA ASN A 387 -7.12 6.14 4.33
C ASN A 387 -8.44 6.87 4.58
N LEU A 388 -8.48 8.20 4.36
CA LEU A 388 -9.69 9.02 4.58
C LEU A 388 -10.84 8.65 3.63
N ILE A 389 -10.55 8.53 2.33
CA ILE A 389 -11.55 8.32 1.28
C ILE A 389 -11.73 6.84 0.95
N GLY A 390 -10.64 6.04 1.04
CA GLY A 390 -10.64 4.64 0.66
C GLY A 390 -10.97 3.70 1.83
N PHE A 391 -10.05 3.53 2.76
CA PHE A 391 -10.19 2.53 3.81
C PHE A 391 -11.31 2.82 4.82
N LEU A 392 -11.33 4.04 5.35
CA LEU A 392 -12.21 4.41 6.45
C LEU A 392 -13.71 4.17 6.15
N PRO A 393 -14.25 4.68 5.03
CA PRO A 393 -15.67 4.57 4.76
C PRO A 393 -16.08 3.21 4.16
N ALA A 394 -15.15 2.40 3.65
CA ALA A 394 -15.45 1.26 2.80
C ALA A 394 -16.37 0.22 3.43
N SER A 395 -15.99 -0.34 4.57
CA SER A 395 -16.74 -1.42 5.23
C SER A 395 -18.07 -0.90 5.83
N TYR A 396 -18.08 0.32 6.35
CA TYR A 396 -19.27 0.93 6.90
C TYR A 396 -20.28 1.33 5.82
N SER A 397 -19.81 1.92 4.71
CA SER A 397 -20.68 2.29 3.59
C SER A 397 -21.41 1.09 2.99
N TYR A 398 -20.74 -0.06 2.85
CA TYR A 398 -21.38 -1.29 2.41
C TYR A 398 -22.49 -1.72 3.38
N ALA A 399 -22.22 -1.72 4.70
CA ALA A 399 -23.21 -2.07 5.71
C ALA A 399 -24.43 -1.14 5.68
N VAL A 400 -24.24 0.17 5.50
CA VAL A 400 -25.33 1.15 5.35
C VAL A 400 -26.14 0.87 4.10
N LEU A 401 -25.48 0.66 2.95
CA LEU A 401 -26.16 0.33 1.70
C LEU A 401 -26.95 -0.98 1.81
N LYS A 402 -26.43 -1.97 2.57
CA LYS A 402 -27.14 -3.23 2.83
C LYS A 402 -28.45 -3.03 3.59
N LYS A 403 -28.52 -2.05 4.49
CA LYS A 403 -29.78 -1.68 5.18
C LYS A 403 -30.77 -0.95 4.27
N LEU A 404 -30.26 -0.13 3.36
CA LEU A 404 -31.09 0.70 2.49
C LEU A 404 -31.64 -0.04 1.26
N LEU A 405 -30.88 -0.99 0.74
CA LEU A 405 -31.19 -1.71 -0.48
C LEU A 405 -31.72 -3.11 -0.20
N LYS A 406 -32.87 -3.44 -0.81
CA LYS A 406 -33.49 -4.77 -0.70
C LYS A 406 -32.68 -5.91 -1.32
N LYS A 407 -31.82 -5.60 -2.31
CA LYS A 407 -30.98 -6.58 -3.01
C LYS A 407 -29.52 -6.15 -2.93
N GLU A 408 -28.69 -6.99 -2.37
CA GLU A 408 -27.24 -6.74 -2.23
C GLU A 408 -26.51 -6.65 -3.59
N SER A 409 -27.08 -7.26 -4.66
CA SER A 409 -26.55 -7.12 -6.03
C SER A 409 -26.44 -5.67 -6.47
N TYR A 410 -27.37 -4.80 -6.05
CA TYR A 410 -27.30 -3.37 -6.37
C TYR A 410 -26.15 -2.66 -5.67
N ILE A 411 -25.71 -3.16 -4.50
CA ILE A 411 -24.56 -2.58 -3.79
C ILE A 411 -23.31 -2.74 -4.64
N ILE A 412 -23.09 -3.93 -5.17
CA ILE A 412 -21.93 -4.19 -6.04
C ILE A 412 -21.99 -3.31 -7.29
N ILE A 413 -23.16 -3.19 -7.93
CA ILE A 413 -23.33 -2.31 -9.10
C ILE A 413 -22.99 -0.86 -8.75
N ILE A 414 -23.47 -0.33 -7.62
CA ILE A 414 -23.17 1.03 -7.16
C ILE A 414 -21.66 1.20 -6.93
N LEU A 415 -21.01 0.24 -6.29
CA LEU A 415 -19.56 0.26 -6.10
C LEU A 415 -18.81 0.29 -7.43
N MET A 416 -19.26 -0.48 -8.43
CA MET A 416 -18.63 -0.49 -9.74
C MET A 416 -18.88 0.81 -10.52
N ILE A 417 -20.07 1.40 -10.42
CA ILE A 417 -20.36 2.73 -10.99
C ILE A 417 -19.43 3.78 -10.35
N TYR A 418 -19.23 3.70 -9.03
CA TYR A 418 -18.25 4.55 -8.36
C TYR A 418 -16.83 4.31 -8.91
N GLY A 419 -16.50 3.11 -9.35
CA GLY A 419 -15.25 2.79 -10.05
C GLY A 419 -15.04 3.52 -11.38
N LEU A 420 -16.12 3.97 -12.05
CA LEU A 420 -16.03 4.84 -13.24
C LEU A 420 -15.50 6.24 -12.90
N VAL A 421 -15.72 6.73 -11.68
CA VAL A 421 -15.14 7.99 -11.22
C VAL A 421 -13.62 7.90 -11.27
N GLY A 422 -13.05 6.76 -10.83
CA GLY A 422 -11.61 6.52 -10.92
C GLY A 422 -11.07 6.53 -12.36
N PHE A 423 -11.85 6.05 -13.32
CA PHE A 423 -11.50 6.16 -14.75
C PHE A 423 -11.47 7.63 -15.22
N ILE A 424 -12.44 8.42 -14.80
CA ILE A 424 -12.51 9.88 -15.14
C ILE A 424 -11.31 10.61 -14.53
N GLU A 425 -10.92 10.30 -13.29
CA GLU A 425 -9.75 10.86 -12.60
C GLU A 425 -8.45 10.59 -13.37
N LEU A 426 -8.26 9.38 -13.89
CA LEU A 426 -7.10 9.04 -14.72
C LEU A 426 -7.07 9.80 -16.04
N ILE A 427 -8.20 9.91 -16.72
CA ILE A 427 -8.30 10.68 -17.97
C ILE A 427 -8.00 12.16 -17.71
N ALA A 428 -8.53 12.74 -16.63
CA ALA A 428 -8.25 14.12 -16.25
C ALA A 428 -6.76 14.36 -16.01
N ALA A 429 -6.08 13.43 -15.31
CA ALA A 429 -4.64 13.47 -15.10
C ALA A 429 -3.87 13.42 -16.42
N GLU A 430 -4.26 12.53 -17.33
CA GLU A 430 -3.62 12.36 -18.64
C GLU A 430 -3.79 13.58 -19.52
N ILE A 431 -5.00 14.13 -19.63
CA ILE A 431 -5.30 15.35 -20.41
C ILE A 431 -4.49 16.52 -19.87
N TYR A 432 -4.46 16.72 -18.54
CA TYR A 432 -3.70 17.80 -17.93
C TYR A 432 -2.20 17.69 -18.23
N MET A 433 -1.61 16.51 -18.16
CA MET A 433 -0.20 16.31 -18.51
C MET A 433 0.08 16.59 -19.97
N ARG A 434 -0.82 16.18 -20.88
CA ARG A 434 -0.70 16.44 -22.31
C ARG A 434 -0.78 17.94 -22.62
N THR A 435 -1.74 18.67 -22.04
CA THR A 435 -1.94 20.09 -22.29
C THR A 435 -0.81 20.95 -21.75
N LYS A 436 -0.31 20.64 -20.56
CA LYS A 436 0.79 21.39 -19.93
C LYS A 436 2.17 20.97 -20.41
N LYS A 437 2.29 19.96 -21.31
CA LYS A 437 3.55 19.36 -21.76
C LYS A 437 4.47 18.96 -20.59
N ILE A 438 3.89 18.71 -19.41
CA ILE A 438 4.58 18.28 -18.19
C ILE A 438 4.85 16.78 -18.35
N TRP A 439 5.71 16.42 -19.27
CA TRP A 439 6.21 15.04 -19.34
C TRP A 439 7.33 14.95 -18.31
N LEU A 440 6.93 14.46 -17.18
CA LEU A 440 7.66 14.00 -16.00
C LEU A 440 9.18 14.08 -16.16
N TYR A 441 9.77 14.99 -15.41
CA TYR A 441 11.19 15.11 -15.03
C TYR A 441 12.21 14.36 -15.93
N ARG A 442 12.05 14.48 -17.25
CA ARG A 442 12.81 13.73 -18.27
C ARG A 442 14.26 14.22 -18.41
N LYS A 443 14.66 15.32 -17.73
CA LYS A 443 15.93 16.00 -18.03
C LYS A 443 17.16 15.50 -17.24
N ARG A 444 17.06 14.66 -16.23
CA ARG A 444 18.26 14.25 -15.45
C ARG A 444 18.84 12.87 -15.77
N TYR A 445 18.16 12.00 -16.52
CA TYR A 445 18.67 10.65 -16.80
C TYR A 445 18.99 10.36 -18.28
N ALA A 446 18.66 11.23 -19.21
CA ALA A 446 19.00 11.07 -20.63
C ALA A 446 20.48 11.30 -20.95
N PHE A 447 21.26 11.83 -20.01
CA PHE A 447 22.69 12.14 -20.23
C PHE A 447 23.66 11.00 -19.88
N ARG A 448 23.19 9.79 -19.54
CA ARG A 448 24.05 8.66 -19.16
C ARG A 448 23.88 7.39 -20.01
N GLU A 449 23.12 7.43 -21.09
CA GLU A 449 23.02 6.29 -22.04
C GLU A 449 23.81 6.49 -23.33
N GLU A 450 24.60 7.57 -23.45
CA GLU A 450 25.43 7.85 -24.65
C GLU A 450 26.94 7.95 -24.30
N THR A 451 27.40 7.28 -23.27
CA THR A 451 28.85 7.07 -23.11
C THR A 451 29.17 5.66 -22.65
#